data_f4fefd9b59b0d9aa9b95901ae84743d7
#
_entry.id   f4fefd9b59b0d9aa9b95901ae84743d7
#
_cell.length_a   1.000
_cell.length_b   1.000
_cell.length_c   1.000
_cell.angle_alpha   90.00
_cell.angle_beta   90.00
_cell.angle_gamma   90.00
#
_symmetry.space_group_name_H-M   'P 1'
#
loop_
_entity.id
_entity.type
_entity.pdbx_description
1 polymer ?
#
loop_
_entity_poly.entity_id
_entity_poly.type
_entity_poly.pdbx_seq_one_letter_code
_entity_poly.pdbx_strand_id
1 'polypeptide(L)'
;MKRHTYRSIAVNFANYSPSIYAMKRHTYGSIAVDFANYLPGIYAMPKEGNFVFINSVQTVIENLLKYIITETDVPISAGHLRTRNIYDLASICQKHCKGILHVDLDTIKDLYHNVSYPGNNHIFVTEDIIRDCKDIYNRFIDCFIENVDFEILKHLYDDVLGLPEDTSNFVDTLDCRRNIQNILNLDTI
;
A
#
# COMPACT_ATOMS: atom_id res chain seq x y z
N MET A 1 17.68 -16.92 -20.85
CA MET A 1 16.82 -16.44 -19.75
C MET A 1 16.76 -14.93 -19.81
N LYS A 2 15.65 -14.34 -20.31
CA LYS A 2 15.52 -12.87 -20.46
C LYS A 2 15.12 -12.26 -19.12
N ARG A 3 15.99 -11.40 -18.57
CA ARG A 3 15.67 -10.55 -17.43
C ARG A 3 14.63 -9.52 -17.87
N HIS A 4 13.35 -9.78 -17.58
CA HIS A 4 12.35 -8.74 -17.62
C HIS A 4 12.54 -7.87 -16.37
N THR A 5 13.14 -6.73 -16.58
CA THR A 5 13.37 -5.73 -15.54
C THR A 5 12.04 -5.05 -15.21
N TYR A 6 11.68 -5.05 -13.93
CA TYR A 6 10.55 -4.30 -13.34
C TYR A 6 10.54 -2.80 -13.71
N ARG A 7 11.58 -2.30 -14.34
CA ARG A 7 11.71 -0.94 -14.86
C ARG A 7 10.72 -0.59 -15.97
N SER A 8 10.24 -1.56 -16.74
CA SER A 8 9.35 -1.30 -17.88
C SER A 8 7.89 -1.04 -17.49
N ILE A 9 7.46 -1.48 -16.30
CA ILE A 9 6.09 -1.25 -15.83
C ILE A 9 5.94 0.18 -15.29
N ALA A 10 6.96 0.72 -14.63
CA ALA A 10 6.92 2.06 -14.02
C ALA A 10 6.99 3.22 -15.02
N VAL A 11 7.55 3.01 -16.23
CA VAL A 11 7.83 4.10 -17.17
C VAL A 11 6.63 4.44 -18.07
N ASN A 12 5.69 3.51 -18.29
CA ASN A 12 4.56 3.75 -19.21
C ASN A 12 3.38 4.52 -18.60
N PHE A 13 3.39 4.82 -17.30
CA PHE A 13 2.27 5.47 -16.64
C PHE A 13 2.37 7.01 -16.52
N ALA A 14 3.43 7.64 -17.01
CA ALA A 14 3.69 9.07 -16.76
C ALA A 14 2.96 10.06 -17.70
N ASN A 15 2.25 9.64 -18.75
CA ASN A 15 1.88 10.51 -19.87
C ASN A 15 0.40 10.57 -20.25
N TYR A 16 -0.56 10.44 -19.32
CA TYR A 16 -1.98 10.55 -19.67
C TYR A 16 -2.73 11.66 -18.92
N SER A 17 -3.67 12.32 -19.60
CA SER A 17 -4.55 13.50 -19.41
C SER A 17 -5.72 13.33 -18.37
N PRO A 18 -6.60 14.30 -18.01
CA PRO A 18 -7.48 14.32 -16.79
C PRO A 18 -8.54 13.21 -16.63
N SER A 19 -8.89 12.45 -17.67
CA SER A 19 -9.58 11.14 -17.51
C SER A 19 -8.75 10.13 -16.68
N ILE A 20 -7.55 10.49 -16.38
CA ILE A 20 -6.53 9.84 -15.55
C ILE A 20 -6.90 9.78 -14.07
N TYR A 21 -7.73 10.66 -13.53
CA TYR A 21 -8.06 10.58 -12.10
C TYR A 21 -8.91 9.33 -11.79
N ALA A 22 -9.89 9.02 -12.63
CA ALA A 22 -10.65 7.77 -12.49
C ALA A 22 -9.78 6.52 -12.77
N MET A 23 -8.91 6.57 -13.79
CA MET A 23 -7.94 5.49 -14.04
C MET A 23 -6.90 5.34 -12.92
N LYS A 24 -6.44 6.43 -12.29
CA LYS A 24 -5.47 6.38 -11.18
C LYS A 24 -6.06 5.74 -9.92
N ARG A 25 -7.32 5.98 -9.65
CA ARG A 25 -8.06 5.38 -8.54
C ARG A 25 -7.97 3.85 -8.58
N HIS A 26 -8.49 3.21 -9.64
CA HIS A 26 -8.38 1.76 -9.82
C HIS A 26 -6.92 1.28 -9.78
N THR A 27 -5.99 2.06 -10.30
CA THR A 27 -4.58 1.67 -10.36
C THR A 27 -3.94 1.54 -8.99
N TYR A 28 -4.14 2.47 -8.06
CA TYR A 28 -3.49 2.41 -6.75
C TYR A 28 -4.08 1.29 -5.88
N GLY A 29 -5.40 1.14 -5.82
CA GLY A 29 -6.06 0.05 -5.11
C GLY A 29 -5.62 -1.32 -5.63
N SER A 30 -5.67 -1.52 -6.94
CA SER A 30 -5.25 -2.77 -7.59
C SER A 30 -3.78 -3.09 -7.33
N ILE A 31 -2.88 -2.11 -7.46
CA ILE A 31 -1.45 -2.32 -7.16
C ILE A 31 -1.25 -2.74 -5.70
N ALA A 32 -1.92 -2.06 -4.76
CA ALA A 32 -1.80 -2.41 -3.34
C ALA A 32 -2.23 -3.85 -3.09
N VAL A 33 -3.37 -4.26 -3.62
CA VAL A 33 -3.91 -5.61 -3.46
C VAL A 33 -3.05 -6.66 -4.17
N ASP A 34 -2.58 -6.40 -5.38
CA ASP A 34 -1.70 -7.30 -6.10
C ASP A 34 -0.42 -7.57 -5.30
N PHE A 35 0.23 -6.52 -4.79
CA PHE A 35 1.42 -6.69 -3.96
C PHE A 35 1.10 -7.37 -2.62
N ALA A 36 -0.02 -7.06 -1.97
CA ALA A 36 -0.44 -7.72 -0.75
C ALA A 36 -0.63 -9.23 -0.95
N ASN A 37 -1.23 -9.66 -2.06
CA ASN A 37 -1.40 -11.07 -2.41
C ASN A 37 -0.06 -11.83 -2.58
N TYR A 38 1.03 -11.15 -2.95
CA TYR A 38 2.35 -11.76 -3.06
C TYR A 38 3.15 -11.75 -1.74
N LEU A 39 2.80 -10.87 -0.80
CA LEU A 39 3.56 -10.71 0.45
C LEU A 39 3.75 -12.02 1.24
N PRO A 40 2.73 -12.90 1.39
CA PRO A 40 2.90 -14.16 2.12
C PRO A 40 3.98 -15.05 1.51
N GLY A 41 3.98 -15.18 0.18
CA GLY A 41 4.99 -15.95 -0.54
C GLY A 41 6.39 -15.33 -0.40
N ILE A 42 6.50 -14.00 -0.46
CA ILE A 42 7.75 -13.28 -0.27
C ILE A 42 8.22 -13.42 1.20
N TYR A 43 7.31 -13.32 2.17
CA TYR A 43 7.62 -13.50 3.59
C TYR A 43 8.09 -14.91 3.91
N ALA A 44 7.60 -15.94 3.19
CA ALA A 44 8.03 -17.34 3.35
C ALA A 44 9.45 -17.61 2.81
N MET A 45 10.03 -16.69 2.02
CA MET A 45 11.41 -16.80 1.53
C MET A 45 12.42 -16.66 2.69
N PRO A 46 13.70 -17.08 2.50
CA PRO A 46 14.73 -16.85 3.49
C PRO A 46 14.75 -15.38 3.96
N LYS A 47 14.77 -15.17 5.27
CA LYS A 47 14.64 -13.82 5.86
C LYS A 47 15.89 -12.98 5.64
N GLU A 48 17.06 -13.61 5.75
CA GLU A 48 18.33 -12.91 5.56
C GLU A 48 18.47 -12.39 4.13
N GLY A 49 18.71 -11.10 4.01
CA GLY A 49 18.83 -10.43 2.71
C GLY A 49 17.50 -10.24 1.96
N ASN A 50 16.35 -10.52 2.57
CA ASN A 50 15.04 -10.39 1.93
C ASN A 50 14.57 -8.92 1.82
N PHE A 51 15.34 -8.11 1.10
CA PHE A 51 14.97 -6.71 0.80
C PHE A 51 13.70 -6.60 -0.08
N VAL A 52 13.34 -7.67 -0.80
CA VAL A 52 12.11 -7.70 -1.63
C VAL A 52 10.88 -7.56 -0.75
N PHE A 53 10.88 -8.16 0.44
CA PHE A 53 9.79 -8.02 1.39
C PHE A 53 9.60 -6.56 1.83
N ILE A 54 10.68 -5.88 2.24
CA ILE A 54 10.64 -4.48 2.66
C ILE A 54 10.12 -3.57 1.54
N ASN A 55 10.62 -3.78 0.30
CA ASN A 55 10.18 -3.01 -0.86
C ASN A 55 8.69 -3.25 -1.19
N SER A 56 8.22 -4.48 -1.02
CA SER A 56 6.80 -4.83 -1.27
C SER A 56 5.89 -4.23 -0.21
N VAL A 57 6.26 -4.30 1.08
CA VAL A 57 5.55 -3.65 2.19
C VAL A 57 5.43 -2.13 1.94
N GLN A 58 6.54 -1.46 1.64
CA GLN A 58 6.55 -0.04 1.29
C GLN A 58 5.58 0.24 0.12
N THR A 59 5.58 -0.61 -0.91
CA THR A 59 4.73 -0.44 -2.09
C THR A 59 3.25 -0.57 -1.75
N VAL A 60 2.85 -1.53 -0.90
CA VAL A 60 1.46 -1.66 -0.46
C VAL A 60 1.02 -0.43 0.31
N ILE A 61 1.78 -0.03 1.34
CA ILE A 61 1.47 1.15 2.17
C ILE A 61 1.36 2.41 1.31
N GLU A 62 2.35 2.66 0.44
CA GLU A 62 2.37 3.80 -0.47
C GLU A 62 1.11 3.88 -1.33
N ASN A 63 0.70 2.74 -1.91
CA ASN A 63 -0.43 2.71 -2.82
C ASN A 63 -1.78 2.80 -2.08
N LEU A 64 -1.94 2.23 -0.88
CA LEU A 64 -3.14 2.43 -0.06
C LEU A 64 -3.28 3.90 0.37
N LEU A 65 -2.21 4.57 0.77
CA LEU A 65 -2.25 6.00 1.09
C LEU A 65 -2.59 6.86 -0.13
N LYS A 66 -2.03 6.57 -1.29
CA LYS A 66 -2.37 7.24 -2.56
C LYS A 66 -3.81 6.97 -2.98
N TYR A 67 -4.32 5.76 -2.69
CA TYR A 67 -5.72 5.43 -2.91
C TYR A 67 -6.63 6.35 -2.07
N ILE A 68 -6.41 6.46 -0.75
CA ILE A 68 -7.15 7.40 0.11
C ILE A 68 -7.13 8.81 -0.49
N ILE A 69 -5.96 9.29 -0.89
CA ILE A 69 -5.79 10.63 -1.43
C ILE A 69 -6.62 10.82 -2.72
N THR A 70 -6.71 9.81 -3.58
CA THR A 70 -7.47 9.91 -4.84
C THR A 70 -8.97 9.78 -4.64
N GLU A 71 -9.43 9.20 -3.51
CA GLU A 71 -10.84 9.09 -3.14
C GLU A 71 -11.39 10.36 -2.45
N THR A 72 -10.51 11.26 -2.07
CA THR A 72 -10.87 12.45 -1.31
C THR A 72 -10.75 13.71 -2.15
N ASP A 73 -11.60 14.71 -1.89
CA ASP A 73 -11.55 16.04 -2.52
C ASP A 73 -10.38 16.90 -1.99
N VAL A 74 -9.35 16.28 -1.44
CA VAL A 74 -8.18 17.02 -0.97
C VAL A 74 -7.50 17.65 -2.19
N PRO A 75 -7.29 18.99 -2.20
CA PRO A 75 -6.56 19.64 -3.28
C PRO A 75 -5.13 19.09 -3.35
N ILE A 76 -4.88 18.24 -4.33
CA ILE A 76 -3.60 17.55 -4.45
C ILE A 76 -2.78 18.23 -5.54
N SER A 77 -1.59 18.67 -5.18
CA SER A 77 -0.58 18.94 -6.20
C SER A 77 -0.13 17.61 -6.85
N ALA A 78 0.17 17.65 -8.15
CA ALA A 78 0.73 16.48 -8.83
C ALA A 78 2.03 15.96 -8.14
N GLY A 79 2.67 16.78 -7.30
CA GLY A 79 3.82 16.41 -6.48
C GLY A 79 3.50 15.39 -5.39
N HIS A 80 2.33 15.48 -4.75
CA HIS A 80 1.96 14.55 -3.69
C HIS A 80 1.81 13.10 -4.19
N LEU A 81 1.26 12.90 -5.39
CA LEU A 81 1.15 11.55 -5.96
C LEU A 81 2.48 11.00 -6.51
N ARG A 82 3.51 11.85 -6.63
CA ARG A 82 4.85 11.43 -7.06
C ARG A 82 5.77 11.07 -5.91
N THR A 83 5.48 11.52 -4.69
CA THR A 83 6.29 11.17 -3.52
C THR A 83 6.16 9.68 -3.20
N ARG A 84 7.26 9.11 -2.72
CA ARG A 84 7.33 7.79 -2.10
C ARG A 84 7.51 7.86 -0.59
N ASN A 85 7.50 9.07 -0.04
CA ASN A 85 7.56 9.27 1.40
C ASN A 85 6.19 8.94 2.01
N ILE A 86 6.08 7.74 2.58
CA ILE A 86 4.84 7.24 3.18
C ILE A 86 4.40 8.06 4.40
N TYR A 87 5.32 8.69 5.11
CA TYR A 87 4.98 9.57 6.23
C TYR A 87 4.28 10.86 5.73
N ASP A 88 4.80 11.47 4.66
CA ASP A 88 4.17 12.64 4.05
C ASP A 88 2.77 12.30 3.52
N LEU A 89 2.63 11.15 2.87
CA LEU A 89 1.33 10.66 2.40
C LEU A 89 0.36 10.42 3.56
N ALA A 90 0.81 9.77 4.65
CA ALA A 90 0.00 9.53 5.83
C ALA A 90 -0.47 10.84 6.50
N SER A 91 0.38 11.86 6.52
CA SER A 91 0.03 13.18 7.03
C SER A 91 -1.15 13.81 6.28
N ILE A 92 -1.21 13.61 4.97
CA ILE A 92 -2.33 14.05 4.13
C ILE A 92 -3.59 13.23 4.44
N CYS A 93 -3.44 11.92 4.63
CA CYS A 93 -4.54 10.99 4.86
C CYS A 93 -5.15 11.07 6.26
N GLN A 94 -4.52 11.74 7.22
CA GLN A 94 -4.92 11.75 8.64
C GLN A 94 -6.40 12.16 8.88
N LYS A 95 -6.98 12.97 8.00
CA LYS A 95 -8.38 13.38 8.09
C LYS A 95 -9.35 12.22 7.78
N HIS A 96 -8.95 11.30 6.90
CA HIS A 96 -9.76 10.20 6.37
C HIS A 96 -9.36 8.84 6.94
N CYS A 97 -8.25 8.77 7.68
CA CYS A 97 -7.77 7.59 8.39
C CYS A 97 -7.14 8.03 9.71
N LYS A 98 -7.97 8.13 10.76
CA LYS A 98 -7.53 8.61 12.07
C LYS A 98 -6.53 7.62 12.68
N GLY A 99 -5.47 8.16 13.30
CA GLY A 99 -4.46 7.33 13.96
C GLY A 99 -3.37 6.78 13.05
N ILE A 100 -3.44 6.98 11.74
CA ILE A 100 -2.46 6.45 10.78
C ILE A 100 -1.02 6.91 11.09
N LEU A 101 -0.85 8.10 11.68
CA LEU A 101 0.46 8.62 12.09
C LEU A 101 0.99 8.00 13.41
N HIS A 102 0.19 7.19 14.11
CA HIS A 102 0.66 6.43 15.29
C HIS A 102 1.34 5.12 14.90
N VAL A 103 1.24 4.73 13.64
CA VAL A 103 2.00 3.61 13.09
C VAL A 103 3.42 4.08 12.77
N ASP A 104 4.42 3.29 13.11
CA ASP A 104 5.83 3.60 12.89
C ASP A 104 6.23 3.50 11.41
N LEU A 105 5.70 4.44 10.61
CA LEU A 105 5.97 4.50 9.17
C LEU A 105 7.38 5.00 8.85
N ASP A 106 8.01 5.72 9.78
CA ASP A 106 9.39 6.19 9.58
C ASP A 106 10.38 5.02 9.52
N THR A 107 10.19 3.99 10.36
CA THR A 107 11.00 2.77 10.29
C THR A 107 10.89 2.09 8.91
N ILE A 108 9.68 1.93 8.36
CA ILE A 108 9.50 1.35 7.00
C ILE A 108 10.16 2.23 5.94
N LYS A 109 9.95 3.54 5.99
CA LYS A 109 10.55 4.51 5.05
C LYS A 109 12.08 4.42 5.07
N ASP A 110 12.69 4.38 6.25
CA ASP A 110 14.14 4.35 6.41
C ASP A 110 14.72 3.00 5.97
N LEU A 111 14.06 1.88 6.29
CA LEU A 111 14.43 0.57 5.80
C LEU A 111 14.38 0.53 4.27
N TYR A 112 13.27 0.98 3.67
CA TYR A 112 13.13 1.06 2.21
C TYR A 112 14.23 1.92 1.57
N HIS A 113 14.51 3.10 2.15
CA HIS A 113 15.55 3.98 1.63
C HIS A 113 16.92 3.30 1.64
N ASN A 114 17.27 2.65 2.75
CA ASN A 114 18.56 2.01 2.92
C ASN A 114 18.76 0.79 2.01
N VAL A 115 17.71 0.01 1.72
CA VAL A 115 17.80 -1.14 0.81
C VAL A 115 17.70 -0.75 -0.66
N SER A 116 16.97 0.32 -1.00
CA SER A 116 16.77 0.74 -2.38
C SER A 116 17.87 1.66 -2.89
N TYR A 117 18.51 2.39 -2.00
CA TYR A 117 19.58 3.35 -2.30
C TYR A 117 20.79 3.10 -1.40
N PRO A 118 21.46 1.94 -1.57
CA PRO A 118 22.61 1.61 -0.75
C PRO A 118 23.72 2.64 -0.98
N GLY A 119 23.87 3.52 -0.01
CA GLY A 119 24.97 4.46 0.08
C GLY A 119 26.15 3.83 0.84
N ASN A 120 26.87 4.65 1.65
CA ASN A 120 27.97 4.15 2.48
C ASN A 120 27.52 3.28 3.67
N ASN A 121 26.22 3.21 3.96
CA ASN A 121 25.64 2.40 5.03
C ASN A 121 24.84 1.25 4.43
N HIS A 122 25.49 0.10 4.24
CA HIS A 122 24.79 -1.12 3.89
C HIS A 122 24.08 -1.65 5.13
N ILE A 123 22.75 -1.65 5.14
CA ILE A 123 21.99 -2.40 6.13
C ILE A 123 22.00 -3.87 5.72
N PHE A 124 22.49 -4.73 6.61
CA PHE A 124 22.30 -6.15 6.48
C PHE A 124 20.90 -6.50 6.97
N VAL A 125 20.04 -6.95 6.07
CA VAL A 125 18.67 -7.32 6.39
C VAL A 125 18.66 -8.64 7.15
N THR A 126 18.34 -8.58 8.44
CA THR A 126 18.24 -9.72 9.34
C THR A 126 16.80 -10.23 9.43
N GLU A 127 16.62 -11.41 10.01
CA GLU A 127 15.27 -11.95 10.30
C GLU A 127 14.48 -11.03 11.24
N ASP A 128 15.13 -10.42 12.25
CA ASP A 128 14.47 -9.49 13.16
C ASP A 128 13.91 -8.27 12.44
N ILE A 129 14.68 -7.67 11.52
CA ILE A 129 14.23 -6.56 10.68
C ILE A 129 13.00 -6.96 9.86
N ILE A 130 12.99 -8.15 9.28
CA ILE A 130 11.85 -8.64 8.49
C ILE A 130 10.61 -8.86 9.37
N ARG A 131 10.80 -9.39 10.59
CA ARG A 131 9.71 -9.56 11.56
C ARG A 131 9.13 -8.21 12.01
N ASP A 132 9.99 -7.27 12.38
CA ASP A 132 9.57 -5.93 12.77
C ASP A 132 8.83 -5.22 11.63
N CYS A 133 9.32 -5.36 10.40
CA CYS A 133 8.66 -4.83 9.20
C CYS A 133 7.25 -5.43 9.00
N LYS A 134 7.08 -6.75 9.20
CA LYS A 134 5.78 -7.43 9.19
C LYS A 134 4.85 -6.87 10.26
N ASP A 135 5.34 -6.71 11.49
CA ASP A 135 4.54 -6.23 12.61
C ASP A 135 4.06 -4.78 12.41
N ILE A 136 4.92 -3.93 11.84
CA ILE A 136 4.54 -2.56 11.48
C ILE A 136 3.50 -2.58 10.35
N TYR A 137 3.70 -3.42 9.34
CA TYR A 137 2.75 -3.58 8.24
C TYR A 137 1.37 -4.01 8.73
N ASN A 138 1.29 -5.05 9.57
CA ASN A 138 0.01 -5.51 10.11
C ASN A 138 -0.69 -4.43 10.92
N ARG A 139 0.05 -3.69 11.78
CA ARG A 139 -0.51 -2.54 12.51
C ARG A 139 -1.01 -1.43 11.58
N PHE A 140 -0.34 -1.22 10.46
CA PHE A 140 -0.81 -0.27 9.44
C PHE A 140 -2.12 -0.74 8.82
N ILE A 141 -2.22 -2.02 8.43
CA ILE A 141 -3.43 -2.60 7.83
C ILE A 141 -4.60 -2.55 8.82
N ASP A 142 -4.38 -2.94 10.07
CA ASP A 142 -5.41 -2.87 11.11
C ASP A 142 -5.90 -1.43 11.30
N CYS A 143 -4.98 -0.47 11.43
CA CYS A 143 -5.31 0.95 11.54
C CYS A 143 -6.09 1.46 10.32
N PHE A 144 -5.66 1.09 9.10
CA PHE A 144 -6.32 1.45 7.85
C PHE A 144 -7.76 0.93 7.84
N ILE A 145 -7.97 -0.36 8.10
CA ILE A 145 -9.29 -1.01 8.04
C ILE A 145 -10.24 -0.48 9.10
N GLU A 146 -9.74 -0.20 10.30
CA GLU A 146 -10.56 0.27 11.41
C GLU A 146 -10.95 1.74 11.27
N ASN A 147 -10.08 2.58 10.74
CA ASN A 147 -10.17 4.03 10.87
C ASN A 147 -10.33 4.78 9.54
N VAL A 148 -10.17 4.12 8.39
CA VAL A 148 -10.44 4.78 7.11
C VAL A 148 -11.94 5.04 6.96
N ASP A 149 -12.30 6.14 6.31
CA ASP A 149 -13.68 6.46 5.97
C ASP A 149 -14.32 5.28 5.21
N PHE A 150 -15.51 4.87 5.68
CA PHE A 150 -16.16 3.65 5.19
C PHE A 150 -16.41 3.67 3.67
N GLU A 151 -16.77 4.81 3.11
CA GLU A 151 -16.99 4.95 1.66
C GLU A 151 -15.72 4.64 0.87
N ILE A 152 -14.55 5.06 1.37
CA ILE A 152 -13.24 4.75 0.73
C ILE A 152 -12.97 3.25 0.77
N LEU A 153 -13.23 2.62 1.93
CA LEU A 153 -13.04 1.17 2.09
C LEU A 153 -13.98 0.37 1.19
N LYS A 154 -15.24 0.82 1.08
CA LYS A 154 -16.24 0.22 0.22
C LYS A 154 -15.84 0.30 -1.26
N HIS A 155 -15.37 1.45 -1.70
CA HIS A 155 -14.88 1.62 -3.07
C HIS A 155 -13.68 0.67 -3.34
N LEU A 156 -12.74 0.55 -2.39
CA LEU A 156 -11.64 -0.40 -2.52
C LEU A 156 -12.15 -1.84 -2.64
N TYR A 157 -13.15 -2.21 -1.85
CA TYR A 157 -13.77 -3.53 -1.90
C TYR A 157 -14.42 -3.81 -3.26
N ASP A 158 -15.19 -2.85 -3.78
CA ASP A 158 -15.85 -2.95 -5.07
C ASP A 158 -14.82 -3.04 -6.22
N ASP A 159 -13.78 -2.22 -6.16
CA ASP A 159 -12.67 -2.23 -7.13
C ASP A 159 -11.93 -3.57 -7.16
N VAL A 160 -11.66 -4.16 -5.99
CA VAL A 160 -10.94 -5.43 -5.84
C VAL A 160 -11.75 -6.63 -6.31
N LEU A 161 -13.06 -6.63 -6.02
CA LEU A 161 -13.95 -7.73 -6.43
C LEU A 161 -14.51 -7.54 -7.82
N GLY A 162 -14.28 -6.40 -8.48
CA GLY A 162 -14.83 -6.09 -9.80
C GLY A 162 -16.37 -6.04 -9.79
N LEU A 163 -16.96 -5.63 -8.68
CA LEU A 163 -18.42 -5.56 -8.55
C LEU A 163 -18.97 -4.32 -9.28
N PRO A 164 -20.09 -4.44 -10.00
CA PRO A 164 -20.77 -3.28 -10.56
C PRO A 164 -21.24 -2.34 -9.44
N GLU A 165 -21.14 -1.02 -9.68
CA GLU A 165 -21.51 0.03 -8.71
C GLU A 165 -22.92 -0.17 -8.10
N ASP A 166 -23.86 -0.76 -8.86
CA ASP A 166 -25.25 -1.02 -8.43
C ASP A 166 -25.41 -2.16 -7.41
N THR A 167 -24.43 -3.05 -7.28
CA THR A 167 -24.52 -4.22 -6.37
C THR A 167 -23.93 -3.93 -4.99
N SER A 168 -23.16 -2.88 -4.85
CA SER A 168 -22.44 -2.53 -3.63
C SER A 168 -23.34 -2.05 -2.46
N ASN A 169 -24.62 -1.73 -2.74
CA ASN A 169 -25.55 -1.19 -1.75
C ASN A 169 -25.98 -2.20 -0.67
N PHE A 170 -25.67 -3.50 -0.81
CA PHE A 170 -26.11 -4.56 0.07
C PHE A 170 -24.99 -5.21 0.91
N VAL A 171 -23.73 -4.74 0.77
CA VAL A 171 -22.63 -5.32 1.56
C VAL A 171 -22.60 -4.69 2.95
N ASP A 172 -22.70 -5.52 3.98
CA ASP A 172 -22.56 -5.08 5.36
C ASP A 172 -21.13 -4.55 5.60
N THR A 173 -21.06 -3.47 6.39
CA THR A 173 -19.79 -2.84 6.80
C THR A 173 -18.81 -3.86 7.41
N LEU A 174 -19.30 -4.81 8.20
CA LEU A 174 -18.47 -5.82 8.83
C LEU A 174 -17.90 -6.81 7.82
N ASP A 175 -18.69 -7.20 6.83
CA ASP A 175 -18.23 -8.11 5.77
C ASP A 175 -17.22 -7.45 4.84
N CYS A 176 -17.43 -6.17 4.51
CA CYS A 176 -16.48 -5.38 3.75
C CYS A 176 -15.12 -5.31 4.46
N ARG A 177 -15.11 -4.91 5.75
CA ARG A 177 -13.89 -4.82 6.56
C ARG A 177 -13.18 -6.16 6.66
N ARG A 178 -13.90 -7.23 6.98
CA ARG A 178 -13.35 -8.58 7.10
C ARG A 178 -12.71 -9.07 5.82
N ASN A 179 -13.37 -8.88 4.68
CA ASN A 179 -12.86 -9.34 3.39
C ASN A 179 -11.60 -8.59 2.97
N ILE A 180 -11.58 -7.26 3.13
CA ILE A 180 -10.38 -6.46 2.85
C ILE A 180 -9.25 -6.83 3.82
N GLN A 181 -9.55 -7.05 5.11
CA GLN A 181 -8.55 -7.50 6.08
C GLN A 181 -7.94 -8.85 5.69
N ASN A 182 -8.76 -9.82 5.28
CA ASN A 182 -8.28 -11.13 4.82
C ASN A 182 -7.35 -11.04 3.59
N ILE A 183 -7.57 -10.04 2.74
CA ILE A 183 -6.73 -9.83 1.54
C ILE A 183 -5.41 -9.14 1.90
N LEU A 184 -5.46 -8.16 2.80
CA LEU A 184 -4.31 -7.30 3.08
C LEU A 184 -3.44 -7.80 4.24
N ASN A 185 -3.98 -8.52 5.23
CA ASN A 185 -3.26 -8.90 6.44
C ASN A 185 -2.40 -10.14 6.23
N LEU A 186 -1.17 -10.11 6.77
CA LEU A 186 -0.21 -11.22 6.70
C LEU A 186 -0.41 -12.30 7.77
N ASP A 187 -1.26 -12.06 8.77
CA ASP A 187 -1.48 -13.00 9.88
C ASP A 187 -2.57 -14.05 9.59
N THR A 188 -3.24 -13.94 8.43
CA THR A 188 -4.29 -14.88 8.00
C THR A 188 -3.76 -16.15 7.36
N ILE A 189 -2.43 -16.40 7.41
CA ILE A 189 -1.78 -17.56 6.76
C ILE A 189 -1.04 -18.41 7.79
#